data_da4b8d93b7ca0733219265ef036ec2ec
#
_entry.id   da4b8d93b7ca0733219265ef036ec2ec
#
_cell.length_a   1.000
_cell.length_b   1.000
_cell.length_c   1.000
_cell.angle_alpha   90.00
_cell.angle_beta   90.00
_cell.angle_gamma   90.00
#
_symmetry.space_group_name_H-M   'P 1'
#
loop_
_entity.id
_entity.type
_entity.pdbx_description
1 polymer ?
#
loop_
_entity_poly.entity_id
_entity_poly.type
_entity_poly.pdbx_seq_one_letter_code
_entity_poly.pdbx_strand_id
1 'polypeptide(L)'
;MPLPKELMAGRKTTKRLYLIPVLSKALDILELLQAENQPMTLEAIHRQTRISKTTVYRVLKTFVHRGYLSQSPDGMYRQVTRPKKMRFGFAGQSADMPFSNEVTESLRDAAASVGVDLMVLDNRYDGPTALKNADEFVRSKVDLVIEFQVEQEVAPMIGDRIAAANIPLIAIDIPHPHATYFGVDNYRVGIEAGQTLAAFAKANWEGTVQWVLGLDLQEAGPLVQSRITGAFEGVRSGIPELPVESFVRIDGRGMRDKSKKLVSDFLQRHPKDKHILIAAATDSSALGAVEAVRELKREKHVAIVGQDCIAEAMAEMKKDRSPLIGSVSHEAGSYGPSLIHLGLSLLRGQTVPPYNYVAHKMVTRDSLLA
;
A
#
# COMPACT_ATOMS: atom_id res chain seq x y z
N MET A 1 -40.93 32.10 -10.61
CA MET A 1 -41.96 31.22 -10.02
C MET A 1 -41.98 31.46 -8.51
N PRO A 2 -43.12 31.71 -7.87
CA PRO A 2 -43.17 31.90 -6.41
C PRO A 2 -43.07 30.55 -5.71
N LEU A 3 -42.38 30.52 -4.58
CA LEU A 3 -42.18 29.36 -3.71
C LEU A 3 -43.51 28.78 -3.21
N PRO A 4 -43.61 27.47 -2.98
CA PRO A 4 -44.84 26.81 -2.54
C PRO A 4 -45.29 27.28 -1.16
N LYS A 5 -46.62 27.52 -1.00
CA LYS A 5 -47.31 28.06 0.20
C LYS A 5 -47.43 27.03 1.37
N GLU A 6 -46.78 25.93 1.37
CA GLU A 6 -47.01 24.85 2.34
C GLU A 6 -46.11 24.86 3.59
N LEU A 7 -45.28 25.87 3.80
CA LEU A 7 -44.42 25.99 4.98
C LEU A 7 -44.94 27.00 6.04
N MET A 8 -46.22 27.39 5.96
CA MET A 8 -46.85 28.33 6.89
C MET A 8 -47.97 27.71 7.74
N ALA A 9 -47.75 26.57 8.38
CA ALA A 9 -48.69 26.07 9.38
C ALA A 9 -47.94 25.31 10.49
N GLY A 10 -47.68 25.99 11.60
CA GLY A 10 -47.18 25.34 12.81
C GLY A 10 -46.43 26.26 13.75
N ARG A 11 -47.11 27.30 14.28
CA ARG A 11 -46.60 28.04 15.44
C ARG A 11 -46.59 27.13 16.67
N LYS A 12 -45.51 26.38 16.90
CA LYS A 12 -45.11 25.85 18.20
C LYS A 12 -44.08 26.82 18.80
N THR A 13 -44.29 27.21 20.04
CA THR A 13 -43.48 28.08 20.88
C THR A 13 -41.98 27.92 20.66
N THR A 14 -41.37 28.82 19.89
CA THR A 14 -39.94 28.84 19.61
C THR A 14 -39.21 29.39 20.83
N LYS A 15 -38.41 28.56 21.50
CA LYS A 15 -37.28 29.03 22.31
C LYS A 15 -36.59 30.15 21.54
N ARG A 16 -36.40 31.34 22.13
CA ARG A 16 -35.62 32.44 21.54
C ARG A 16 -34.21 31.90 21.21
N LEU A 17 -33.96 31.58 19.96
CA LEU A 17 -32.60 31.30 19.46
C LEU A 17 -31.86 32.64 19.52
N TYR A 18 -30.82 32.70 20.37
CA TYR A 18 -29.87 33.81 20.41
C TYR A 18 -28.96 33.72 19.19
N LEU A 19 -29.41 34.20 18.04
CA LEU A 19 -28.60 34.29 16.83
C LEU A 19 -27.75 35.56 16.90
N ILE A 20 -26.49 35.43 16.40
CA ILE A 20 -25.58 36.56 16.20
C ILE A 20 -25.91 37.17 14.84
N PRO A 21 -26.49 38.40 14.76
CA PRO A 21 -27.03 38.91 13.51
C PRO A 21 -26.02 39.07 12.38
N VAL A 22 -24.76 39.44 12.72
CA VAL A 22 -23.70 39.60 11.72
C VAL A 22 -23.23 38.23 11.17
N LEU A 23 -23.27 37.22 12.01
CA LEU A 23 -22.90 35.84 11.56
C LEU A 23 -23.98 35.26 10.64
N SER A 24 -25.28 35.45 10.97
CA SER A 24 -26.38 35.05 10.09
C SER A 24 -26.24 35.69 8.71
N LYS A 25 -26.03 37.04 8.69
CA LYS A 25 -25.80 37.74 7.41
C LYS A 25 -24.60 37.25 6.63
N ALA A 26 -23.54 36.85 7.33
CA ALA A 26 -22.35 36.29 6.68
C ALA A 26 -22.64 34.90 6.06
N LEU A 27 -23.41 34.07 6.76
CA LEU A 27 -23.87 32.78 6.26
C LEU A 27 -24.81 32.93 5.05
N ASP A 28 -25.80 33.87 5.13
CA ASP A 28 -26.70 34.16 4.00
C ASP A 28 -25.93 34.52 2.72
N ILE A 29 -24.85 35.32 2.85
CA ILE A 29 -23.98 35.69 1.70
C ILE A 29 -23.24 34.47 1.18
N LEU A 30 -22.72 33.61 2.04
CA LEU A 30 -21.97 32.41 1.65
C LEU A 30 -22.87 31.38 0.96
N GLU A 31 -24.06 31.15 1.50
CA GLU A 31 -25.08 30.25 0.95
C GLU A 31 -25.59 30.76 -0.40
N LEU A 32 -25.78 32.05 -0.59
CA LEU A 32 -26.12 32.65 -1.88
C LEU A 32 -25.05 32.37 -2.93
N LEU A 33 -23.76 32.63 -2.60
CA LEU A 33 -22.63 32.36 -3.54
C LEU A 33 -22.47 30.88 -3.86
N GLN A 34 -22.83 30.00 -2.93
CA GLN A 34 -22.83 28.55 -3.10
C GLN A 34 -23.98 28.09 -4.02
N ALA A 35 -25.16 28.63 -3.85
CA ALA A 35 -26.34 28.28 -4.64
C ALA A 35 -26.22 28.75 -6.10
N GLU A 36 -25.71 29.97 -6.32
CA GLU A 36 -25.54 30.51 -7.67
C GLU A 36 -24.39 29.84 -8.45
N ASN A 37 -23.40 29.32 -7.75
CA ASN A 37 -22.22 28.63 -8.31
C ASN A 37 -21.49 29.40 -9.43
N GLN A 38 -21.65 30.73 -9.46
CA GLN A 38 -21.05 31.67 -10.42
C GLN A 38 -20.46 32.87 -9.70
N PRO A 39 -19.45 33.56 -10.29
CA PRO A 39 -18.91 34.78 -9.72
C PRO A 39 -19.97 35.89 -9.65
N MET A 40 -20.03 36.58 -8.54
CA MET A 40 -21.00 37.67 -8.32
C MET A 40 -20.32 38.97 -7.93
N THR A 41 -20.89 40.09 -8.35
CA THR A 41 -20.47 41.42 -7.90
C THR A 41 -21.04 41.71 -6.52
N LEU A 42 -20.41 42.62 -5.77
CA LEU A 42 -20.95 43.15 -4.51
C LEU A 42 -22.39 43.66 -4.66
N GLU A 43 -22.68 44.34 -5.77
CA GLU A 43 -23.99 44.90 -6.07
C GLU A 43 -25.06 43.80 -6.27
N ALA A 44 -24.73 42.71 -6.94
CA ALA A 44 -25.64 41.59 -7.12
C ALA A 44 -25.95 40.92 -5.77
N ILE A 45 -24.91 40.70 -4.94
CA ILE A 45 -25.05 40.09 -3.60
C ILE A 45 -25.90 40.98 -2.69
N HIS A 46 -25.64 42.31 -2.67
CA HIS A 46 -26.45 43.26 -1.93
C HIS A 46 -27.93 43.21 -2.32
N ARG A 47 -28.22 43.18 -3.63
CA ARG A 47 -29.58 43.15 -4.17
C ARG A 47 -30.32 41.86 -3.79
N GLN A 48 -29.68 40.74 -3.86
CA GLN A 48 -30.34 39.45 -3.58
C GLN A 48 -30.49 39.20 -2.08
N THR A 49 -29.49 39.53 -1.26
CA THR A 49 -29.55 39.30 0.19
C THR A 49 -30.31 40.41 0.94
N ARG A 50 -30.51 41.58 0.34
CA ARG A 50 -31.04 42.79 1.00
C ARG A 50 -30.21 43.27 2.19
N ILE A 51 -28.98 42.82 2.33
CA ILE A 51 -28.03 43.24 3.36
C ILE A 51 -27.36 44.54 2.87
N SER A 52 -27.15 45.52 3.77
CA SER A 52 -26.54 46.79 3.39
C SER A 52 -25.17 46.60 2.72
N LYS A 53 -24.86 47.42 1.67
CA LYS A 53 -23.61 47.35 0.92
C LYS A 53 -22.36 47.34 1.81
N THR A 54 -22.35 48.16 2.86
CA THR A 54 -21.26 48.25 3.82
C THR A 54 -21.04 46.91 4.55
N THR A 55 -22.13 46.26 4.98
CA THR A 55 -22.05 44.95 5.64
C THR A 55 -21.59 43.88 4.66
N VAL A 56 -22.16 43.83 3.44
CA VAL A 56 -21.75 42.91 2.38
C VAL A 56 -20.24 43.07 2.11
N TYR A 57 -19.77 44.30 1.90
CA TYR A 57 -18.34 44.59 1.65
C TYR A 57 -17.45 44.04 2.76
N ARG A 58 -17.78 44.32 4.04
CA ARG A 58 -16.97 43.86 5.18
C ARG A 58 -16.96 42.35 5.31
N VAL A 59 -18.09 41.69 5.08
CA VAL A 59 -18.19 40.21 5.08
C VAL A 59 -17.36 39.62 3.93
N LEU A 60 -17.51 40.15 2.72
CA LEU A 60 -16.76 39.68 1.56
C LEU A 60 -15.26 39.85 1.76
N LYS A 61 -14.79 41.00 2.26
CA LYS A 61 -13.36 41.21 2.59
C LYS A 61 -12.87 40.25 3.65
N THR A 62 -13.69 39.97 4.67
CA THR A 62 -13.35 38.98 5.71
C THR A 62 -13.24 37.60 5.10
N PHE A 63 -14.15 37.19 4.23
CA PHE A 63 -14.11 35.88 3.56
C PHE A 63 -12.94 35.74 2.60
N VAL A 64 -12.59 36.81 1.86
CA VAL A 64 -11.41 36.84 1.01
C VAL A 64 -10.14 36.70 1.86
N HIS A 65 -10.00 37.47 2.92
CA HIS A 65 -8.86 37.40 3.85
C HIS A 65 -8.72 36.01 4.50
N ARG A 66 -9.83 35.37 4.79
CA ARG A 66 -9.88 34.03 5.39
C ARG A 66 -9.78 32.91 4.36
N GLY A 67 -9.73 33.23 3.04
CA GLY A 67 -9.62 32.27 1.95
C GLY A 67 -10.91 31.45 1.70
N TYR A 68 -12.08 31.95 2.10
CA TYR A 68 -13.36 31.36 1.70
C TYR A 68 -13.82 31.83 0.33
N LEU A 69 -13.44 33.06 -0.04
CA LEU A 69 -13.73 33.65 -1.33
C LEU A 69 -12.44 34.12 -2.02
N SER A 70 -12.45 34.17 -3.34
CA SER A 70 -11.48 34.91 -4.15
C SER A 70 -12.17 36.12 -4.77
N GLN A 71 -11.41 37.21 -4.96
CA GLN A 71 -11.84 38.38 -5.71
C GLN A 71 -11.01 38.47 -6.97
N SER A 72 -11.66 38.51 -8.13
CA SER A 72 -10.99 38.72 -9.43
C SER A 72 -10.66 40.22 -9.64
N PRO A 73 -9.77 40.57 -10.60
CA PRO A 73 -9.41 41.97 -10.89
C PRO A 73 -10.59 42.86 -11.30
N ASP A 74 -11.63 42.30 -11.91
CA ASP A 74 -12.88 42.95 -12.30
C ASP A 74 -13.88 43.09 -11.15
N GLY A 75 -13.48 42.74 -9.90
CA GLY A 75 -14.27 42.92 -8.70
C GLY A 75 -15.30 41.83 -8.42
N MET A 76 -15.30 40.73 -9.15
CA MET A 76 -16.21 39.61 -8.94
C MET A 76 -15.73 38.74 -7.77
N TYR A 77 -16.66 38.26 -6.95
CA TYR A 77 -16.41 37.35 -5.85
C TYR A 77 -16.86 35.94 -6.23
N ARG A 78 -15.98 34.97 -6.00
CA ARG A 78 -16.24 33.53 -6.22
C ARG A 78 -15.92 32.78 -4.94
N GLN A 79 -16.72 31.78 -4.63
CA GLN A 79 -16.37 30.84 -3.58
C GLN A 79 -15.08 30.09 -3.92
N VAL A 80 -14.14 30.11 -3.01
CA VAL A 80 -12.98 29.24 -3.08
C VAL A 80 -13.46 27.88 -2.57
N THR A 81 -13.70 26.95 -3.49
CA THR A 81 -13.91 25.56 -3.13
C THR A 81 -12.58 25.09 -2.51
N ARG A 82 -12.50 25.11 -1.17
CA ARG A 82 -11.39 24.38 -0.53
C ARG A 82 -11.57 22.94 -0.95
N PRO A 83 -10.61 22.33 -1.63
CA PRO A 83 -10.73 20.91 -1.95
C PRO A 83 -10.98 20.20 -0.63
N LYS A 84 -12.04 19.41 -0.55
CA LYS A 84 -12.29 18.52 0.59
C LYS A 84 -10.98 17.77 0.82
N LYS A 85 -10.40 17.88 2.01
CA LYS A 85 -9.18 17.11 2.31
C LYS A 85 -9.54 15.64 2.13
N MET A 86 -8.96 15.01 1.13
CA MET A 86 -9.22 13.59 0.85
C MET A 86 -8.67 12.77 2.01
N ARG A 87 -9.44 11.80 2.47
CA ARG A 87 -9.04 10.86 3.51
C ARG A 87 -8.84 9.48 2.90
N PHE A 88 -7.64 8.96 2.99
CA PHE A 88 -7.32 7.59 2.60
C PHE A 88 -7.22 6.70 3.84
N GLY A 89 -7.77 5.49 3.74
CA GLY A 89 -7.52 4.41 4.69
C GLY A 89 -6.38 3.53 4.17
N PHE A 90 -5.43 3.20 5.03
CA PHE A 90 -4.40 2.22 4.75
C PHE A 90 -4.33 1.21 5.88
N ALA A 91 -4.45 -0.08 5.56
CA ALA A 91 -4.21 -1.18 6.48
C ALA A 91 -2.93 -1.91 6.06
N GLY A 92 -1.88 -1.82 6.88
CA GLY A 92 -0.60 -2.51 6.66
C GLY A 92 -0.64 -3.96 7.11
N GLN A 93 0.25 -4.80 6.59
CA GLN A 93 0.31 -6.24 6.95
C GLN A 93 0.48 -6.45 8.45
N SER A 94 1.51 -5.84 9.02
CA SER A 94 1.77 -5.79 10.45
C SER A 94 2.87 -4.76 10.74
N ALA A 95 2.75 -4.09 11.88
CA ALA A 95 3.80 -3.21 12.41
C ALA A 95 5.07 -3.98 12.83
N ASP A 96 4.98 -5.30 13.00
CA ASP A 96 6.11 -6.15 13.31
C ASP A 96 6.91 -6.60 12.06
N MET A 97 6.40 -6.29 10.85
CA MET A 97 7.04 -6.70 9.59
C MET A 97 7.84 -5.54 8.97
N PRO A 98 9.17 -5.68 8.80
CA PRO A 98 10.03 -4.59 8.32
C PRO A 98 9.58 -3.99 6.99
N PHE A 99 9.29 -4.81 5.97
CA PHE A 99 8.84 -4.34 4.67
C PHE A 99 7.51 -3.55 4.77
N SER A 100 6.54 -4.05 5.56
CA SER A 100 5.27 -3.37 5.81
C SER A 100 5.47 -1.99 6.46
N ASN A 101 6.45 -1.87 7.37
CA ASN A 101 6.79 -0.59 7.99
C ASN A 101 7.41 0.39 7.00
N GLU A 102 8.33 -0.05 6.15
CA GLU A 102 8.93 0.80 5.11
C GLU A 102 7.86 1.32 4.13
N VAL A 103 6.92 0.47 3.71
CA VAL A 103 5.77 0.87 2.88
C VAL A 103 4.89 1.88 3.63
N THR A 104 4.62 1.64 4.92
CA THR A 104 3.79 2.52 5.75
C THR A 104 4.39 3.92 5.86
N GLU A 105 5.69 4.03 6.16
CA GLU A 105 6.38 5.31 6.25
C GLU A 105 6.43 6.03 4.90
N SER A 106 6.77 5.32 3.83
CA SER A 106 6.73 5.87 2.47
C SER A 106 5.36 6.46 2.13
N LEU A 107 4.27 5.76 2.53
CA LEU A 107 2.90 6.22 2.27
C LEU A 107 2.52 7.43 3.14
N ARG A 108 2.99 7.48 4.41
CA ARG A 108 2.79 8.64 5.30
C ARG A 108 3.43 9.91 4.72
N ASP A 109 4.68 9.79 4.29
CA ASP A 109 5.43 10.90 3.71
C ASP A 109 4.79 11.40 2.42
N ALA A 110 4.41 10.48 1.54
CA ALA A 110 3.74 10.81 0.29
C ALA A 110 2.37 11.48 0.52
N ALA A 111 1.55 10.96 1.44
CA ALA A 111 0.25 11.53 1.80
C ALA A 111 0.41 12.95 2.37
N ALA A 112 1.37 13.14 3.28
CA ALA A 112 1.66 14.45 3.88
C ALA A 112 2.08 15.48 2.83
N SER A 113 2.91 15.08 1.85
CA SER A 113 3.43 15.97 0.80
C SER A 113 2.35 16.58 -0.08
N VAL A 114 1.22 15.88 -0.26
CA VAL A 114 0.09 16.33 -1.10
C VAL A 114 -1.16 16.71 -0.29
N GLY A 115 -1.09 16.69 1.05
CA GLY A 115 -2.17 17.08 1.93
C GLY A 115 -3.33 16.08 2.04
N VAL A 116 -3.09 14.79 1.73
CA VAL A 116 -4.03 13.69 1.98
C VAL A 116 -4.04 13.37 3.48
N ASP A 117 -5.22 13.18 4.06
CA ASP A 117 -5.41 12.70 5.42
C ASP A 117 -5.32 11.16 5.41
N LEU A 118 -4.25 10.58 5.96
CA LEU A 118 -4.01 9.16 5.96
C LEU A 118 -4.37 8.53 7.30
N MET A 119 -5.42 7.70 7.31
CA MET A 119 -5.79 6.85 8.43
C MET A 119 -5.08 5.51 8.30
N VAL A 120 -4.18 5.19 9.23
CA VAL A 120 -3.39 3.96 9.21
C VAL A 120 -3.90 2.98 10.26
N LEU A 121 -4.15 1.74 9.86
CA LEU A 121 -4.50 0.61 10.72
C LEU A 121 -3.51 -0.53 10.50
N ASP A 122 -3.40 -1.40 11.50
CA ASP A 122 -2.53 -2.57 11.50
C ASP A 122 -3.38 -3.85 11.39
N ASN A 123 -3.13 -4.67 10.38
CA ASN A 123 -3.79 -5.97 10.20
C ASN A 123 -3.21 -7.06 11.12
N ARG A 124 -2.09 -6.81 11.78
CA ARG A 124 -1.44 -7.72 12.73
C ARG A 124 -1.16 -9.10 12.16
N TYR A 125 -0.97 -9.17 10.86
CA TYR A 125 -0.78 -10.45 10.14
C TYR A 125 -1.95 -11.43 10.35
N ASP A 126 -3.20 -10.92 10.45
CA ASP A 126 -4.40 -11.65 10.87
C ASP A 126 -5.61 -11.27 10.03
N GLY A 127 -6.18 -12.22 9.28
CA GLY A 127 -7.30 -11.98 8.40
C GLY A 127 -8.56 -11.44 9.09
N PRO A 128 -8.99 -11.98 10.24
CA PRO A 128 -10.09 -11.40 11.03
C PRO A 128 -9.87 -9.95 11.44
N THR A 129 -8.62 -9.55 11.73
CA THR A 129 -8.27 -8.16 12.02
C THR A 129 -8.38 -7.29 10.76
N ALA A 130 -7.91 -7.78 9.60
CA ALA A 130 -8.04 -7.07 8.32
C ALA A 130 -9.53 -6.81 7.98
N LEU A 131 -10.42 -7.78 8.21
CA LEU A 131 -11.86 -7.60 8.04
C LEU A 131 -12.44 -6.51 8.96
N LYS A 132 -12.03 -6.44 10.23
CA LYS A 132 -12.45 -5.39 11.17
C LYS A 132 -11.93 -4.01 10.74
N ASN A 133 -10.71 -3.96 10.22
CA ASN A 133 -10.12 -2.73 9.69
C ASN A 133 -10.88 -2.22 8.47
N ALA A 134 -11.31 -3.12 7.57
CA ALA A 134 -12.17 -2.77 6.44
C ALA A 134 -13.50 -2.14 6.91
N ASP A 135 -14.16 -2.73 7.93
CA ASP A 135 -15.36 -2.17 8.53
C ASP A 135 -15.10 -0.79 9.17
N GLU A 136 -13.93 -0.58 9.77
CA GLU A 136 -13.56 0.70 10.35
C GLU A 136 -13.37 1.78 9.29
N PHE A 137 -12.77 1.47 8.14
CA PHE A 137 -12.65 2.41 7.02
C PHE A 137 -14.02 2.82 6.49
N VAL A 138 -14.95 1.89 6.35
CA VAL A 138 -16.34 2.19 5.94
C VAL A 138 -17.02 3.11 6.96
N ARG A 139 -16.93 2.81 8.26
CA ARG A 139 -17.49 3.66 9.34
C ARG A 139 -16.88 5.06 9.35
N SER A 140 -15.58 5.15 9.13
CA SER A 140 -14.82 6.41 9.11
C SER A 140 -15.02 7.20 7.82
N LYS A 141 -15.76 6.66 6.83
CA LYS A 141 -16.09 7.29 5.55
C LYS A 141 -14.83 7.80 4.83
N VAL A 142 -13.81 6.97 4.74
CA VAL A 142 -12.63 7.30 3.94
C VAL A 142 -13.01 7.40 2.46
N ASP A 143 -12.29 8.21 1.69
CA ASP A 143 -12.57 8.40 0.27
C ASP A 143 -11.95 7.30 -0.61
N LEU A 144 -10.94 6.57 -0.09
CA LEU A 144 -10.26 5.46 -0.75
C LEU A 144 -9.63 4.54 0.30
N VAL A 145 -9.57 3.24 0.01
CA VAL A 145 -8.88 2.24 0.84
C VAL A 145 -7.68 1.67 0.08
N ILE A 146 -6.57 1.52 0.78
CA ILE A 146 -5.37 0.79 0.37
C ILE A 146 -5.23 -0.38 1.34
N GLU A 147 -5.32 -1.60 0.84
CA GLU A 147 -5.30 -2.81 1.64
C GLU A 147 -4.02 -3.61 1.39
N PHE A 148 -3.31 -3.92 2.46
CA PHE A 148 -2.09 -4.72 2.43
C PHE A 148 -2.15 -5.78 3.52
N GLN A 149 -2.81 -6.89 3.24
CA GLN A 149 -2.98 -8.03 4.13
C GLN A 149 -2.31 -9.29 3.56
N VAL A 150 -2.31 -10.43 4.26
CA VAL A 150 -1.51 -11.61 3.90
C VAL A 150 -2.33 -12.87 3.63
N GLU A 151 -3.63 -12.88 3.94
CA GLU A 151 -4.48 -14.06 3.78
C GLU A 151 -5.42 -13.90 2.60
N GLN A 152 -5.19 -14.62 1.52
CA GLN A 152 -6.04 -14.55 0.33
C GLN A 152 -7.50 -14.91 0.62
N GLU A 153 -7.77 -15.77 1.59
CA GLU A 153 -9.12 -16.22 1.91
C GLU A 153 -10.06 -15.09 2.36
N VAL A 154 -9.53 -14.04 3.00
CA VAL A 154 -10.33 -12.88 3.43
C VAL A 154 -10.47 -11.81 2.36
N ALA A 155 -9.67 -11.85 1.30
CA ALA A 155 -9.67 -10.84 0.24
C ALA A 155 -11.05 -10.62 -0.42
N PRO A 156 -11.85 -11.66 -0.74
CA PRO A 156 -13.20 -11.46 -1.27
C PRO A 156 -14.12 -10.69 -0.32
N MET A 157 -14.08 -11.04 0.97
CA MET A 157 -14.93 -10.39 1.96
C MET A 157 -14.57 -8.93 2.19
N ILE A 158 -13.28 -8.59 2.17
CA ILE A 158 -12.80 -7.21 2.25
C ILE A 158 -13.24 -6.44 1.00
N GLY A 159 -13.00 -6.99 -0.20
CA GLY A 159 -13.38 -6.37 -1.47
C GLY A 159 -14.87 -6.04 -1.54
N ASP A 160 -15.73 -7.01 -1.20
CA ASP A 160 -17.17 -6.84 -1.21
C ASP A 160 -17.66 -5.77 -0.21
N ARG A 161 -17.09 -5.72 1.00
CA ARG A 161 -17.43 -4.71 2.02
C ARG A 161 -17.11 -3.29 1.58
N ILE A 162 -15.92 -3.09 1.03
CA ILE A 162 -15.47 -1.78 0.56
C ILE A 162 -16.27 -1.36 -0.69
N ALA A 163 -16.52 -2.29 -1.63
CA ALA A 163 -17.31 -2.03 -2.82
C ALA A 163 -18.77 -1.69 -2.48
N ALA A 164 -19.39 -2.38 -1.51
CA ALA A 164 -20.75 -2.09 -1.05
C ALA A 164 -20.90 -0.68 -0.47
N ALA A 165 -19.82 -0.10 0.05
CA ALA A 165 -19.76 1.29 0.50
C ALA A 165 -19.44 2.30 -0.61
N ASN A 166 -19.26 1.84 -1.86
CA ASN A 166 -18.82 2.64 -3.01
C ASN A 166 -17.49 3.35 -2.78
N ILE A 167 -16.57 2.72 -2.06
CA ILE A 167 -15.22 3.22 -1.80
C ILE A 167 -14.26 2.52 -2.77
N PRO A 168 -13.43 3.25 -3.56
CA PRO A 168 -12.39 2.63 -4.36
C PRO A 168 -11.37 1.90 -3.50
N LEU A 169 -10.90 0.73 -3.98
CA LEU A 169 -9.95 -0.12 -3.29
C LEU A 169 -8.70 -0.32 -4.15
N ILE A 170 -7.52 -0.14 -3.55
CA ILE A 170 -6.22 -0.58 -4.08
C ILE A 170 -5.77 -1.75 -3.21
N ALA A 171 -5.46 -2.88 -3.82
CA ALA A 171 -4.98 -4.08 -3.14
C ALA A 171 -3.51 -4.30 -3.43
N ILE A 172 -2.68 -4.38 -2.38
CA ILE A 172 -1.24 -4.61 -2.49
C ILE A 172 -0.97 -6.11 -2.44
N ASP A 173 -0.24 -6.62 -3.42
CA ASP A 173 0.27 -7.98 -3.60
C ASP A 173 -0.80 -9.09 -3.68
N ILE A 174 -1.89 -9.02 -2.95
CA ILE A 174 -2.98 -10.00 -3.00
C ILE A 174 -4.19 -9.40 -3.72
N PRO A 175 -4.64 -9.96 -4.84
CA PRO A 175 -5.80 -9.47 -5.55
C PRO A 175 -7.08 -9.57 -4.71
N HIS A 176 -7.84 -8.48 -4.69
CA HIS A 176 -9.18 -8.44 -4.10
C HIS A 176 -10.21 -8.19 -5.20
N PRO A 177 -11.43 -8.74 -5.13
CA PRO A 177 -12.53 -8.34 -6.01
C PRO A 177 -12.75 -6.82 -5.95
N HIS A 178 -13.11 -6.24 -7.08
CA HIS A 178 -13.38 -4.79 -7.23
C HIS A 178 -12.20 -3.86 -6.97
N ALA A 179 -10.99 -4.40 -6.71
CA ALA A 179 -9.81 -3.61 -6.43
C ALA A 179 -8.93 -3.40 -7.67
N THR A 180 -8.20 -2.28 -7.66
CA THR A 180 -7.04 -2.09 -8.52
C THR A 180 -5.83 -2.75 -7.85
N TYR A 181 -5.18 -3.67 -8.56
CA TYR A 181 -3.98 -4.34 -8.04
C TYR A 181 -2.76 -3.40 -8.10
N PHE A 182 -1.93 -3.49 -7.07
CA PHE A 182 -0.63 -2.84 -6.98
C PHE A 182 0.39 -3.78 -6.34
N GLY A 183 1.58 -3.94 -6.93
CA GLY A 183 2.60 -4.83 -6.38
C GLY A 183 3.63 -5.24 -7.42
N VAL A 184 4.46 -6.22 -7.09
CA VAL A 184 5.47 -6.75 -8.03
C VAL A 184 4.89 -7.80 -8.97
N ASP A 185 5.55 -8.00 -10.11
CA ASP A 185 5.36 -9.20 -10.94
C ASP A 185 6.02 -10.39 -10.23
N ASN A 186 5.24 -11.09 -9.41
CA ASN A 186 5.73 -12.17 -8.55
C ASN A 186 6.47 -13.27 -9.29
N TYR A 187 6.03 -13.62 -10.50
CA TYR A 187 6.71 -14.63 -11.30
C TYR A 187 8.08 -14.15 -11.78
N ARG A 188 8.18 -12.91 -12.26
CA ARG A 188 9.44 -12.32 -12.75
C ARG A 188 10.47 -12.14 -11.65
N VAL A 189 10.06 -11.64 -10.48
CA VAL A 189 10.99 -11.52 -9.33
C VAL A 189 11.50 -12.90 -8.90
N GLY A 190 10.64 -13.93 -9.00
CA GLY A 190 11.04 -15.31 -8.80
C GLY A 190 12.08 -15.78 -9.82
N ILE A 191 11.84 -15.57 -11.12
CA ILE A 191 12.79 -15.92 -12.18
C ILE A 191 14.17 -15.31 -11.91
N GLU A 192 14.22 -14.02 -11.54
CA GLU A 192 15.47 -13.31 -11.25
C GLU A 192 16.21 -13.93 -10.05
N ALA A 193 15.48 -14.27 -8.99
CA ALA A 193 16.03 -14.96 -7.82
C ALA A 193 16.63 -16.33 -8.21
N GLY A 194 15.89 -17.12 -8.98
CA GLY A 194 16.34 -18.44 -9.43
C GLY A 194 17.55 -18.38 -10.36
N GLN A 195 17.57 -17.43 -11.28
CA GLN A 195 18.73 -17.21 -12.17
C GLN A 195 19.99 -16.82 -11.38
N THR A 196 19.83 -15.99 -10.34
CA THR A 196 20.93 -15.60 -9.44
C THR A 196 21.48 -16.83 -8.70
N LEU A 197 20.61 -17.67 -8.17
CA LEU A 197 20.99 -18.94 -7.51
C LEU A 197 21.73 -19.88 -8.48
N ALA A 198 21.22 -20.05 -9.70
CA ALA A 198 21.86 -20.89 -10.70
C ALA A 198 23.24 -20.35 -11.13
N ALA A 199 23.36 -19.04 -11.32
CA ALA A 199 24.64 -18.39 -11.65
C ALA A 199 25.66 -18.59 -10.52
N PHE A 200 25.24 -18.44 -9.27
CA PHE A 200 26.09 -18.72 -8.11
C PHE A 200 26.56 -20.17 -8.07
N ALA A 201 25.69 -21.15 -8.29
CA ALA A 201 26.02 -22.56 -8.29
C ALA A 201 27.02 -22.90 -9.41
N LYS A 202 26.87 -22.33 -10.60
CA LYS A 202 27.82 -22.47 -11.68
C LYS A 202 29.22 -21.94 -11.35
N ALA A 203 29.26 -20.75 -10.74
CA ALA A 203 30.50 -20.08 -10.40
C ALA A 203 31.26 -20.73 -9.24
N ASN A 204 30.55 -21.30 -8.26
CA ASN A 204 31.14 -21.74 -6.99
C ASN A 204 31.09 -23.26 -6.79
N TRP A 205 30.22 -23.99 -7.50
CA TRP A 205 29.97 -25.43 -7.33
C TRP A 205 29.98 -26.20 -8.65
N GLU A 206 30.51 -25.62 -9.71
CA GLU A 206 30.58 -26.23 -11.06
C GLU A 206 29.19 -26.69 -11.58
N GLY A 207 28.14 -25.98 -11.13
CA GLY A 207 26.76 -26.32 -11.47
C GLY A 207 26.16 -27.50 -10.71
N THR A 208 26.92 -28.12 -9.80
CA THR A 208 26.45 -29.27 -9.01
C THR A 208 25.48 -28.76 -7.92
N VAL A 209 24.23 -29.21 -7.97
CA VAL A 209 23.18 -28.90 -7.00
C VAL A 209 22.45 -30.18 -6.63
N GLN A 210 22.16 -30.39 -5.34
CA GLN A 210 21.41 -31.55 -4.88
C GLN A 210 19.95 -31.21 -4.58
N TRP A 211 19.72 -30.02 -4.01
CA TRP A 211 18.38 -29.58 -3.62
C TRP A 211 18.14 -28.10 -3.92
N VAL A 212 16.90 -27.79 -4.30
CA VAL A 212 16.38 -26.43 -4.44
C VAL A 212 15.15 -26.29 -3.54
N LEU A 213 15.29 -25.56 -2.46
CA LEU A 213 14.18 -25.30 -1.54
C LEU A 213 13.51 -23.99 -1.90
N GLY A 214 12.17 -24.00 -1.95
CA GLY A 214 11.34 -22.81 -2.02
C GLY A 214 10.65 -22.56 -0.67
N LEU A 215 11.03 -21.53 0.05
CA LEU A 215 10.33 -21.10 1.26
C LEU A 215 9.14 -20.25 0.87
N ASP A 216 7.98 -20.89 0.82
CA ASP A 216 6.74 -20.35 0.28
C ASP A 216 5.92 -19.55 1.30
N LEU A 217 4.89 -18.87 0.82
CA LEU A 217 3.89 -18.12 1.56
C LEU A 217 2.51 -18.53 1.02
N GLN A 218 2.03 -19.71 1.42
CA GLN A 218 0.84 -20.32 0.82
C GLN A 218 -0.44 -19.54 1.09
N GLU A 219 -0.59 -18.97 2.26
CA GLU A 219 -1.77 -18.17 2.63
C GLU A 219 -1.98 -16.92 1.78
N ALA A 220 -0.91 -16.39 1.18
CA ALA A 220 -1.00 -15.23 0.27
C ALA A 220 -1.55 -15.58 -1.14
N GLY A 221 -1.77 -16.86 -1.40
CA GLY A 221 -2.42 -17.36 -2.59
C GLY A 221 -1.54 -17.50 -3.82
N PRO A 222 -2.12 -17.98 -4.96
CA PRO A 222 -1.37 -18.41 -6.14
C PRO A 222 -0.50 -17.31 -6.76
N LEU A 223 -0.94 -16.04 -6.71
CA LEU A 223 -0.19 -14.95 -7.32
C LEU A 223 1.15 -14.73 -6.60
N VAL A 224 1.15 -14.72 -5.26
CA VAL A 224 2.37 -14.57 -4.47
C VAL A 224 3.22 -15.86 -4.53
N GLN A 225 2.59 -17.04 -4.48
CA GLN A 225 3.28 -18.32 -4.64
C GLN A 225 4.02 -18.46 -5.97
N SER A 226 3.65 -17.66 -6.99
CA SER A 226 4.36 -17.63 -8.27
C SER A 226 5.81 -17.14 -8.14
N ARG A 227 6.20 -16.47 -7.03
CA ARG A 227 7.61 -16.17 -6.71
C ARG A 227 8.44 -17.44 -6.66
N ILE A 228 7.96 -18.44 -5.95
CA ILE A 228 8.68 -19.71 -5.83
C ILE A 228 8.61 -20.53 -7.13
N THR A 229 7.48 -20.48 -7.83
CA THR A 229 7.37 -21.11 -9.17
C THR A 229 8.39 -20.50 -10.14
N GLY A 230 8.48 -19.16 -10.18
CA GLY A 230 9.45 -18.44 -10.98
C GLY A 230 10.90 -18.76 -10.57
N ALA A 231 11.18 -18.84 -9.25
CA ALA A 231 12.51 -19.17 -8.77
C ALA A 231 12.95 -20.59 -9.21
N PHE A 232 12.05 -21.56 -9.13
CA PHE A 232 12.33 -22.92 -9.63
C PHE A 232 12.59 -22.92 -11.13
N GLU A 233 11.82 -22.16 -11.91
CA GLU A 233 12.03 -22.02 -13.35
C GLU A 233 13.35 -21.31 -13.68
N GLY A 234 13.67 -20.24 -12.92
CA GLY A 234 14.97 -19.56 -13.05
C GLY A 234 16.16 -20.46 -12.78
N VAL A 235 16.09 -21.32 -11.75
CA VAL A 235 17.13 -22.35 -11.49
C VAL A 235 17.16 -23.36 -12.62
N ARG A 236 16.01 -23.88 -13.05
CA ARG A 236 15.90 -24.88 -14.09
C ARG A 236 16.44 -24.39 -15.45
N SER A 237 16.19 -23.16 -15.79
CA SER A 237 16.72 -22.53 -17.00
C SER A 237 18.25 -22.41 -16.97
N GLY A 238 18.82 -22.22 -15.78
CA GLY A 238 20.27 -22.18 -15.59
C GLY A 238 20.94 -23.57 -15.48
N ILE A 239 20.26 -24.55 -14.88
CA ILE A 239 20.76 -25.92 -14.64
C ILE A 239 19.70 -26.93 -15.13
N PRO A 240 19.59 -27.14 -16.45
CA PRO A 240 18.49 -27.94 -17.03
C PRO A 240 18.51 -29.43 -16.63
N GLU A 241 19.70 -29.96 -16.28
CA GLU A 241 19.87 -31.36 -15.91
C GLU A 241 19.41 -31.70 -14.50
N LEU A 242 19.01 -30.69 -13.71
CA LEU A 242 18.58 -30.90 -12.33
C LEU A 242 17.24 -31.65 -12.28
N PRO A 243 17.16 -32.82 -11.61
CA PRO A 243 15.95 -33.61 -11.51
C PRO A 243 14.78 -32.84 -10.86
N VAL A 244 13.57 -33.17 -11.29
CA VAL A 244 12.34 -32.50 -10.70
C VAL A 244 12.23 -32.79 -9.21
N GLU A 245 12.68 -33.95 -8.76
CA GLU A 245 12.64 -34.38 -7.36
C GLU A 245 13.56 -33.56 -6.45
N SER A 246 14.53 -32.86 -7.04
CA SER A 246 15.40 -31.92 -6.31
C SER A 246 14.69 -30.65 -5.85
N PHE A 247 13.52 -30.34 -6.40
CA PHE A 247 12.76 -29.13 -6.08
C PHE A 247 11.74 -29.39 -4.98
N VAL A 248 11.89 -28.73 -3.82
CA VAL A 248 11.04 -28.93 -2.64
C VAL A 248 10.43 -27.61 -2.20
N ARG A 249 9.11 -27.56 -2.10
CA ARG A 249 8.39 -26.42 -1.49
C ARG A 249 8.15 -26.67 -0.01
N ILE A 250 8.39 -25.63 0.79
CA ILE A 250 8.19 -25.64 2.25
C ILE A 250 7.47 -24.36 2.61
N ASP A 251 6.31 -24.46 3.29
CA ASP A 251 5.54 -23.28 3.69
C ASP A 251 6.13 -22.62 4.93
N GLY A 252 6.99 -21.63 4.71
CA GLY A 252 7.59 -20.77 5.73
C GLY A 252 6.66 -19.68 6.28
N ARG A 253 5.49 -19.48 5.68
CA ARG A 253 4.53 -18.40 5.99
C ARG A 253 5.13 -17.00 5.96
N GLY A 254 6.21 -16.76 5.22
CA GLY A 254 6.93 -15.50 5.25
C GLY A 254 7.60 -15.17 6.59
N MET A 255 7.61 -16.09 7.54
CA MET A 255 8.05 -15.87 8.93
C MET A 255 9.43 -16.45 9.21
N ARG A 256 10.25 -15.68 9.94
CA ARG A 256 11.64 -16.02 10.29
C ARG A 256 11.76 -17.31 11.09
N ASP A 257 11.06 -17.39 12.23
CA ASP A 257 11.17 -18.53 13.14
C ASP A 257 10.66 -19.83 12.53
N LYS A 258 9.54 -19.76 11.79
CA LYS A 258 9.00 -20.91 11.09
C LYS A 258 9.94 -21.40 10.00
N SER A 259 10.47 -20.50 9.19
CA SER A 259 11.44 -20.82 8.13
C SER A 259 12.73 -21.39 8.73
N LYS A 260 13.26 -20.81 9.81
CA LYS A 260 14.42 -21.34 10.54
C LYS A 260 14.20 -22.79 10.96
N LYS A 261 13.07 -23.08 11.62
CA LYS A 261 12.74 -24.43 12.08
C LYS A 261 12.67 -25.41 10.91
N LEU A 262 11.94 -25.07 9.86
CA LEU A 262 11.73 -25.97 8.71
C LEU A 262 13.02 -26.24 7.92
N VAL A 263 13.88 -25.22 7.77
CA VAL A 263 15.19 -25.39 7.14
C VAL A 263 16.12 -26.23 8.02
N SER A 264 16.12 -26.00 9.35
CA SER A 264 16.87 -26.85 10.29
C SER A 264 16.44 -28.31 10.19
N ASP A 265 15.13 -28.57 10.22
CA ASP A 265 14.57 -29.92 10.10
C ASP A 265 14.95 -30.59 8.76
N PHE A 266 14.97 -29.82 7.68
CA PHE A 266 15.42 -30.32 6.35
C PHE A 266 16.90 -30.67 6.38
N LEU A 267 17.76 -29.77 6.80
CA LEU A 267 19.22 -29.97 6.83
C LEU A 267 19.65 -31.11 7.74
N GLN A 268 18.94 -31.34 8.87
CA GLN A 268 19.18 -32.45 9.79
C GLN A 268 18.80 -33.80 9.18
N ARG A 269 17.77 -33.85 8.34
CA ARG A 269 17.39 -35.07 7.61
C ARG A 269 18.34 -35.35 6.42
N HIS A 270 19.06 -34.33 5.95
CA HIS A 270 19.99 -34.36 4.87
C HIS A 270 21.43 -33.99 5.30
N PRO A 271 22.04 -34.68 6.29
CA PRO A 271 23.29 -34.25 6.93
C PRO A 271 24.52 -34.31 6.02
N LYS A 272 24.48 -35.15 4.97
CA LYS A 272 25.59 -35.35 4.03
C LYS A 272 25.45 -34.58 2.72
N ASP A 273 24.24 -34.04 2.46
CA ASP A 273 23.95 -33.37 1.20
C ASP A 273 24.61 -32.00 1.15
N LYS A 274 25.08 -31.63 0.00
CA LYS A 274 25.80 -30.36 -0.25
C LYS A 274 25.14 -29.60 -1.40
N HIS A 275 25.54 -28.33 -1.56
CA HIS A 275 25.11 -27.52 -2.69
C HIS A 275 23.57 -27.41 -2.75
N ILE A 276 23.01 -26.80 -1.73
CA ILE A 276 21.57 -26.57 -1.57
C ILE A 276 21.26 -25.11 -1.91
N LEU A 277 20.37 -24.89 -2.85
CA LEU A 277 19.84 -23.57 -3.19
C LEU A 277 18.55 -23.32 -2.43
N ILE A 278 18.35 -22.09 -1.91
CA ILE A 278 17.14 -21.71 -1.21
C ILE A 278 16.62 -20.40 -1.82
N ALA A 279 15.41 -20.44 -2.37
CA ALA A 279 14.66 -19.26 -2.77
C ALA A 279 13.60 -18.98 -1.70
N ALA A 280 13.65 -17.81 -1.08
CA ALA A 280 12.69 -17.42 -0.05
C ALA A 280 11.70 -16.38 -0.58
N ALA A 281 10.42 -16.52 -0.25
CA ALA A 281 9.37 -15.57 -0.67
C ALA A 281 9.51 -14.20 -0.01
N THR A 282 10.22 -14.11 1.13
CA THR A 282 10.52 -12.87 1.86
C THR A 282 11.92 -12.90 2.48
N ASP A 283 12.48 -11.75 2.77
CA ASP A 283 13.75 -11.65 3.49
C ASP A 283 13.65 -12.15 4.94
N SER A 284 12.50 -12.02 5.58
CA SER A 284 12.27 -12.61 6.90
C SER A 284 12.46 -14.13 6.88
N SER A 285 11.91 -14.82 5.86
CA SER A 285 12.13 -16.24 5.65
C SER A 285 13.59 -16.57 5.30
N ALA A 286 14.23 -15.74 4.46
CA ALA A 286 15.63 -15.90 4.10
C ALA A 286 16.56 -15.80 5.32
N LEU A 287 16.33 -14.81 6.19
CA LEU A 287 17.09 -14.63 7.43
C LEU A 287 16.91 -15.80 8.40
N GLY A 288 15.68 -16.35 8.49
CA GLY A 288 15.46 -17.59 9.23
C GLY A 288 16.26 -18.77 8.68
N ALA A 289 16.33 -18.91 7.35
CA ALA A 289 17.16 -19.92 6.70
C ALA A 289 18.65 -19.69 6.97
N VAL A 290 19.14 -18.44 6.95
CA VAL A 290 20.53 -18.09 7.32
C VAL A 290 20.87 -18.56 8.73
N GLU A 291 19.99 -18.34 9.69
CA GLU A 291 20.21 -18.79 11.08
C GLU A 291 20.32 -20.31 11.18
N ALA A 292 19.41 -21.04 10.52
CA ALA A 292 19.43 -22.49 10.48
C ALA A 292 20.74 -23.04 9.88
N VAL A 293 21.16 -22.44 8.77
CA VAL A 293 22.41 -22.80 8.07
C VAL A 293 23.64 -22.58 8.95
N ARG A 294 23.69 -21.45 9.69
CA ARG A 294 24.81 -21.12 10.59
C ARG A 294 24.85 -22.03 11.82
N GLU A 295 23.71 -22.27 12.47
CA GLU A 295 23.63 -23.17 13.61
C GLU A 295 24.17 -24.58 13.29
N LEU A 296 23.91 -25.04 12.06
CA LEU A 296 24.36 -26.34 11.55
C LEU A 296 25.72 -26.29 10.83
N LYS A 297 26.38 -25.11 10.76
CA LYS A 297 27.69 -24.89 10.13
C LYS A 297 27.73 -25.32 8.67
N ARG A 298 26.66 -24.99 7.92
CA ARG A 298 26.46 -25.41 6.52
C ARG A 298 26.69 -24.26 5.50
N GLU A 299 27.25 -23.13 5.90
CA GLU A 299 27.36 -21.91 5.07
C GLU A 299 28.08 -22.12 3.74
N LYS A 300 29.04 -23.07 3.67
CA LYS A 300 29.76 -23.40 2.42
C LYS A 300 28.94 -24.22 1.43
N HIS A 301 27.80 -24.75 1.89
CA HIS A 301 27.00 -25.72 1.14
C HIS A 301 25.57 -25.19 0.85
N VAL A 302 25.27 -23.97 1.22
CA VAL A 302 23.95 -23.38 1.02
C VAL A 302 24.09 -21.98 0.45
N ALA A 303 23.28 -21.67 -0.56
CA ALA A 303 23.12 -20.30 -1.08
C ALA A 303 21.64 -19.91 -1.03
N ILE A 304 21.35 -18.71 -0.57
CA ILE A 304 20.01 -18.22 -0.30
C ILE A 304 19.78 -16.92 -1.07
N VAL A 305 18.63 -16.76 -1.70
CA VAL A 305 18.14 -15.49 -2.23
C VAL A 305 16.79 -15.18 -1.59
N GLY A 306 16.67 -13.95 -1.08
CA GLY A 306 15.46 -13.39 -0.48
C GLY A 306 14.68 -12.49 -1.41
N GLN A 307 13.65 -11.85 -0.87
CA GLN A 307 12.80 -10.84 -1.50
C GLN A 307 12.57 -9.72 -0.49
N ASP A 308 12.39 -8.48 -0.95
CA ASP A 308 12.10 -7.25 -0.24
C ASP A 308 13.32 -6.31 -0.09
N CYS A 309 14.51 -6.84 0.11
CA CYS A 309 15.77 -6.09 0.34
C CYS A 309 15.71 -5.22 1.60
N ILE A 310 15.17 -5.77 2.71
CA ILE A 310 15.12 -5.06 4.00
C ILE A 310 16.51 -4.77 4.56
N ALA A 311 16.61 -3.77 5.42
CA ALA A 311 17.89 -3.30 5.98
C ALA A 311 18.71 -4.43 6.64
N GLU A 312 18.05 -5.37 7.35
CA GLU A 312 18.72 -6.49 8.01
C GLU A 312 19.30 -7.50 7.00
N ALA A 313 18.57 -7.79 5.91
CA ALA A 313 19.05 -8.65 4.83
C ALA A 313 20.25 -8.02 4.10
N MET A 314 20.21 -6.70 3.83
CA MET A 314 21.34 -5.97 3.27
C MET A 314 22.56 -6.02 4.19
N ALA A 315 22.37 -5.85 5.51
CA ALA A 315 23.44 -5.98 6.49
C ALA A 315 24.02 -7.41 6.54
N GLU A 316 23.15 -8.40 6.40
CA GLU A 316 23.52 -9.82 6.36
C GLU A 316 24.39 -10.13 5.13
N MET A 317 23.96 -9.69 3.93
CA MET A 317 24.69 -9.90 2.67
C MET A 317 26.12 -9.32 2.70
N LYS A 318 26.36 -8.22 3.45
CA LYS A 318 27.69 -7.60 3.60
C LYS A 318 28.65 -8.44 4.42
N LYS A 319 28.18 -9.38 5.24
CA LYS A 319 29.04 -10.22 6.09
C LYS A 319 29.86 -11.20 5.23
N ASP A 320 31.08 -11.45 5.68
CA ASP A 320 31.89 -12.48 5.04
C ASP A 320 31.26 -13.86 5.17
N ARG A 321 31.27 -14.61 4.07
CA ARG A 321 30.71 -15.97 3.97
C ARG A 321 29.23 -16.05 4.34
N SER A 322 28.49 -14.97 4.13
CA SER A 322 27.03 -15.06 4.27
C SER A 322 26.46 -16.04 3.24
N PRO A 323 25.59 -16.97 3.66
CA PRO A 323 24.85 -17.80 2.72
C PRO A 323 23.77 -17.01 1.97
N LEU A 324 23.36 -15.81 2.43
CA LEU A 324 22.47 -14.92 1.72
C LEU A 324 23.25 -14.15 0.65
N ILE A 325 23.12 -14.58 -0.61
CA ILE A 325 23.89 -14.07 -1.74
C ILE A 325 23.19 -12.91 -2.46
N GLY A 326 21.89 -12.76 -2.28
CA GLY A 326 21.09 -11.71 -2.90
C GLY A 326 19.70 -11.60 -2.32
N SER A 327 19.05 -10.49 -2.61
CA SER A 327 17.63 -10.24 -2.37
C SER A 327 17.06 -9.40 -3.51
N VAL A 328 15.85 -9.71 -3.99
CA VAL A 328 15.18 -8.88 -4.99
C VAL A 328 14.48 -7.74 -4.30
N SER A 329 14.94 -6.51 -4.55
CA SER A 329 14.33 -5.31 -4.02
C SER A 329 13.01 -5.01 -4.71
N HIS A 330 11.96 -4.76 -3.94
CA HIS A 330 10.67 -4.26 -4.39
C HIS A 330 10.54 -2.74 -4.27
N GLU A 331 11.63 -2.05 -3.90
CA GLU A 331 11.69 -0.59 -3.78
C GLU A 331 10.57 0.01 -2.91
N ALA A 332 10.42 -0.47 -1.67
CA ALA A 332 9.38 -0.06 -0.71
C ALA A 332 9.18 1.47 -0.62
N GLY A 333 10.26 2.24 -0.74
CA GLY A 333 10.21 3.70 -0.76
C GLY A 333 9.43 4.30 -1.94
N SER A 334 9.23 3.55 -3.04
CA SER A 334 8.46 3.98 -4.21
C SER A 334 6.95 3.73 -4.08
N TYR A 335 6.55 2.91 -3.11
CA TYR A 335 5.14 2.53 -2.90
C TYR A 335 4.27 3.73 -2.55
N GLY A 336 4.70 4.55 -1.58
CA GLY A 336 3.94 5.70 -1.13
C GLY A 336 3.56 6.66 -2.25
N PRO A 337 4.52 7.25 -2.97
CA PRO A 337 4.24 8.14 -4.10
C PRO A 337 3.35 7.50 -5.16
N SER A 338 3.59 6.23 -5.50
CA SER A 338 2.84 5.49 -6.51
C SER A 338 1.40 5.22 -6.08
N LEU A 339 1.17 4.78 -4.84
CA LEU A 339 -0.15 4.49 -4.28
C LEU A 339 -0.99 5.77 -4.13
N ILE A 340 -0.38 6.86 -3.67
CA ILE A 340 -1.05 8.16 -3.58
C ILE A 340 -1.44 8.66 -4.97
N HIS A 341 -0.54 8.58 -5.93
CA HIS A 341 -0.84 8.97 -7.31
C HIS A 341 -1.98 8.13 -7.91
N LEU A 342 -1.92 6.81 -7.75
CA LEU A 342 -2.94 5.87 -8.22
C LEU A 342 -4.30 6.15 -7.56
N GLY A 343 -4.33 6.34 -6.24
CA GLY A 343 -5.55 6.66 -5.50
C GLY A 343 -6.18 7.97 -5.92
N LEU A 344 -5.38 9.03 -6.11
CA LEU A 344 -5.88 10.31 -6.62
C LEU A 344 -6.42 10.21 -8.05
N SER A 345 -5.80 9.36 -8.89
CA SER A 345 -6.27 9.10 -10.26
C SER A 345 -7.63 8.40 -10.26
N LEU A 346 -7.80 7.38 -9.41
CA LEU A 346 -9.09 6.68 -9.24
C LEU A 346 -10.20 7.64 -8.78
N LEU A 347 -9.93 8.48 -7.78
CA LEU A 347 -10.91 9.44 -7.25
C LEU A 347 -11.28 10.55 -8.25
N ARG A 348 -10.41 10.83 -9.23
CA ARG A 348 -10.69 11.74 -10.35
C ARG A 348 -11.44 11.07 -11.50
N GLY A 349 -11.78 9.79 -11.38
CA GLY A 349 -12.42 9.02 -12.44
C GLY A 349 -11.53 8.75 -13.66
N GLN A 350 -10.21 8.79 -13.48
CA GLN A 350 -9.26 8.48 -14.55
C GLN A 350 -9.20 6.96 -14.76
N THR A 351 -9.08 6.55 -16.02
CA THR A 351 -8.83 5.14 -16.33
C THR A 351 -7.41 4.75 -15.92
N VAL A 352 -7.30 3.73 -15.09
CA VAL A 352 -6.02 3.17 -14.65
C VAL A 352 -5.93 1.70 -15.06
N PRO A 353 -4.73 1.14 -15.28
CA PRO A 353 -4.58 -0.29 -15.50
C PRO A 353 -5.12 -1.09 -14.31
N PRO A 354 -5.73 -2.27 -14.53
CA PRO A 354 -6.20 -3.11 -13.42
C PRO A 354 -5.04 -3.68 -12.60
N TYR A 355 -3.86 -3.86 -13.20
CA TYR A 355 -2.62 -4.28 -12.57
C TYR A 355 -1.56 -3.20 -12.73
N ASN A 356 -1.00 -2.74 -11.62
CA ASN A 356 0.04 -1.72 -11.56
C ASN A 356 1.27 -2.34 -10.92
N TYR A 357 2.25 -2.70 -11.74
CA TYR A 357 3.47 -3.34 -11.28
C TYR A 357 4.53 -2.31 -10.88
N VAL A 358 5.15 -2.53 -9.73
CA VAL A 358 6.32 -1.77 -9.30
C VAL A 358 7.60 -2.32 -9.91
N ALA A 359 8.61 -1.45 -10.03
CA ALA A 359 9.93 -1.87 -10.43
C ALA A 359 10.57 -2.79 -9.38
N HIS A 360 11.45 -3.67 -9.83
CA HIS A 360 12.24 -4.54 -8.97
C HIS A 360 13.66 -4.66 -9.52
N LYS A 361 14.59 -5.03 -8.65
CA LYS A 361 15.97 -5.29 -9.05
C LYS A 361 16.64 -6.26 -8.09
N MET A 362 17.52 -7.12 -8.62
CA MET A 362 18.40 -7.92 -7.79
C MET A 362 19.44 -7.05 -7.10
N VAL A 363 19.54 -7.21 -5.80
CA VAL A 363 20.61 -6.64 -4.97
C VAL A 363 21.46 -7.78 -4.46
N THR A 364 22.77 -7.71 -4.72
CA THR A 364 23.76 -8.69 -4.30
C THR A 364 24.81 -8.03 -3.41
N ARG A 365 25.67 -8.84 -2.78
CA ARG A 365 26.79 -8.29 -2.02
C ARG A 365 27.64 -7.32 -2.83
N ASP A 366 27.98 -7.67 -4.08
CA ASP A 366 28.81 -6.83 -4.92
C ASP A 366 28.16 -5.49 -5.22
N SER A 367 26.86 -5.47 -5.47
CA SER A 367 26.12 -4.23 -5.69
C SER A 367 25.97 -3.35 -4.43
N LEU A 368 26.15 -3.92 -3.23
CA LEU A 368 26.11 -3.20 -1.96
C LEU A 368 27.48 -2.65 -1.52
N LEU A 369 28.57 -3.12 -2.15
CA LEU A 369 29.96 -2.74 -1.84
C LEU A 369 30.57 -1.85 -2.92
N ALA A 370 29.93 -1.78 -4.10
CA ALA A 370 30.29 -0.88 -5.20
C ALA A 370 29.86 0.55 -4.90
#